data_c8f51add30842ee3662a3ecd14ae837c
#
_entry.id   c8f51add30842ee3662a3ecd14ae837c
#
_cell.length_a   1.000
_cell.length_b   1.000
_cell.length_c   1.000
_cell.angle_alpha   90.00
_cell.angle_beta   90.00
_cell.angle_gamma   90.00
#
_symmetry.space_group_name_H-M   'P 1'
#
loop_
_entity.id
_entity.type
_entity.pdbx_description
1 polymer ?
#
loop_
_entity_poly.entity_id
_entity_poly.type
_entity_poly.pdbx_seq_one_letter_code
_entity_poly.pdbx_strand_id
1 'polypeptide(L)'
;CPGNTRVTGDKNPQYTGTFVFTNDFAALMTDTPDAPENSDPLLRCESARGTSRAICFSPDHSKTLPQLSVTALEEVVKTWQEQTADLGKTYPWVQVFENKGAAMGCSNPHPHGQVWANNFLPNEVEREDRLQKAYYDENQSALLADYVQREMADGSRTVVETEHWLAVVPYWAAWPF
;
A
#
# COMPACT_ATOMS: atom_id res chain seq x y z
N CYS A 1 -11.76 7.67 14.44
CA CYS A 1 -11.33 8.70 15.42
C CYS A 1 -11.13 8.07 16.79
N PRO A 2 -10.32 8.70 17.69
CA PRO A 2 -10.19 8.26 19.06
C PRO A 2 -11.56 8.18 19.76
N GLY A 3 -11.79 7.10 20.52
CA GLY A 3 -13.01 6.89 21.28
C GLY A 3 -14.26 6.50 20.49
N ASN A 4 -14.21 6.48 19.14
CA ASN A 4 -15.32 6.05 18.32
C ASN A 4 -15.61 4.55 18.51
N THR A 5 -16.90 4.20 18.47
CA THR A 5 -17.34 2.81 18.49
C THR A 5 -17.25 2.22 17.08
N ARG A 6 -16.65 1.05 16.95
CA ARG A 6 -16.54 0.26 15.72
C ARG A 6 -17.81 -0.56 15.48
N VAL A 7 -17.93 -1.14 14.30
CA VAL A 7 -19.09 -2.00 13.94
C VAL A 7 -19.18 -3.24 14.87
N THR A 8 -18.02 -3.73 15.32
CA THR A 8 -17.93 -4.83 16.30
C THR A 8 -18.45 -4.48 17.70
N GLY A 9 -18.70 -3.21 17.97
CA GLY A 9 -19.04 -2.70 19.31
C GLY A 9 -17.83 -2.25 20.14
N ASP A 10 -16.62 -2.57 19.71
CA ASP A 10 -15.39 -2.13 20.37
C ASP A 10 -15.19 -0.63 20.22
N LYS A 11 -14.53 -0.02 21.19
CA LYS A 11 -14.14 1.38 21.12
C LYS A 11 -12.68 1.54 20.76
N ASN A 12 -12.40 2.44 19.81
CA ASN A 12 -11.05 2.85 19.55
C ASN A 12 -10.44 3.48 20.82
N PRO A 13 -9.17 3.19 21.15
CA PRO A 13 -8.50 3.83 22.27
C PRO A 13 -8.36 5.35 22.04
N GLN A 14 -8.01 6.07 23.10
CA GLN A 14 -7.60 7.47 23.01
C GLN A 14 -6.14 7.52 22.55
N TYR A 15 -5.91 7.27 21.26
CA TYR A 15 -4.55 7.31 20.67
C TYR A 15 -4.11 8.74 20.39
N THR A 16 -2.80 8.98 20.49
CA THR A 16 -2.18 10.31 20.30
C THR A 16 -1.30 10.41 19.06
N GLY A 17 -0.94 9.28 18.46
CA GLY A 17 -0.15 9.16 17.24
C GLY A 17 -0.92 8.37 16.18
N THR A 18 -0.28 7.38 15.56
CA THR A 18 -0.93 6.43 14.64
C THR A 18 -1.75 5.38 15.41
N PHE A 19 -2.77 4.84 14.76
CA PHE A 19 -3.56 3.74 15.30
C PHE A 19 -3.89 2.70 14.23
N VAL A 20 -3.54 1.46 14.48
CA VAL A 20 -3.76 0.33 13.56
C VAL A 20 -4.79 -0.63 14.14
N PHE A 21 -5.69 -1.10 13.29
CA PHE A 21 -6.67 -2.12 13.66
C PHE A 21 -7.05 -2.98 12.45
N THR A 22 -7.50 -4.21 12.69
CA THR A 22 -8.08 -5.05 11.64
C THR A 22 -9.34 -4.40 11.10
N ASN A 23 -9.43 -4.26 9.76
CA ASN A 23 -10.57 -3.61 9.11
C ASN A 23 -11.87 -4.38 9.42
N ASP A 24 -12.90 -3.70 9.89
CA ASP A 24 -14.21 -4.29 10.20
C ASP A 24 -14.91 -4.85 8.95
N PHE A 25 -14.53 -4.35 7.77
CA PHE A 25 -15.01 -4.78 6.46
C PHE A 25 -13.83 -5.32 5.62
N ALA A 26 -13.09 -6.25 6.19
CA ALA A 26 -11.91 -6.82 5.54
C ALA A 26 -12.28 -7.52 4.23
N ALA A 27 -11.60 -7.14 3.15
CA ALA A 27 -11.75 -7.80 1.85
C ALA A 27 -11.00 -9.16 1.80
N LEU A 28 -9.96 -9.30 2.63
CA LEU A 28 -9.16 -10.51 2.76
C LEU A 28 -9.35 -11.10 4.16
N MET A 29 -9.65 -12.38 4.21
CA MET A 29 -9.92 -13.13 5.45
C MET A 29 -8.89 -14.25 5.62
N THR A 30 -8.53 -14.54 6.85
CA THR A 30 -7.57 -15.62 7.17
C THR A 30 -8.19 -17.02 7.05
N ASP A 31 -9.50 -17.12 7.18
CA ASP A 31 -10.32 -18.33 7.23
C ASP A 31 -11.12 -18.59 5.95
N THR A 32 -10.73 -17.94 4.84
CA THR A 32 -11.33 -18.21 3.52
C THR A 32 -11.28 -19.73 3.24
N PRO A 33 -12.39 -20.37 2.86
CA PRO A 33 -12.45 -21.79 2.54
C PRO A 33 -11.46 -22.19 1.42
N ASP A 34 -11.08 -23.45 1.39
CA ASP A 34 -10.30 -23.99 0.28
C ASP A 34 -11.10 -23.89 -1.02
N ALA A 35 -10.41 -23.57 -2.11
CA ALA A 35 -11.00 -23.57 -3.43
C ALA A 35 -11.40 -25.01 -3.79
N PRO A 36 -12.55 -25.22 -4.49
CA PRO A 36 -12.92 -26.52 -4.96
C PRO A 36 -11.89 -27.07 -5.96
N GLU A 37 -11.61 -28.37 -5.87
CA GLU A 37 -10.77 -29.03 -6.87
C GLU A 37 -11.46 -28.98 -8.26
N ASN A 38 -10.73 -28.53 -9.26
CA ASN A 38 -11.18 -28.51 -10.64
C ASN A 38 -10.00 -28.82 -11.57
N SER A 39 -10.16 -29.85 -12.41
CA SER A 39 -9.14 -30.26 -13.38
C SER A 39 -9.21 -29.49 -14.70
N ASP A 40 -10.27 -28.71 -14.92
CA ASP A 40 -10.43 -27.93 -16.15
C ASP A 40 -9.46 -26.72 -16.14
N PRO A 41 -8.54 -26.64 -17.11
CA PRO A 41 -7.57 -25.55 -17.16
C PRO A 41 -8.19 -24.16 -17.41
N LEU A 42 -9.43 -24.08 -17.88
CA LEU A 42 -10.15 -22.84 -18.12
C LEU A 42 -10.97 -22.39 -16.89
N LEU A 43 -11.21 -23.27 -15.93
CA LEU A 43 -12.04 -23.02 -14.75
C LEU A 43 -11.22 -23.09 -13.46
N ARG A 44 -10.04 -22.49 -13.47
CA ARG A 44 -9.11 -22.50 -12.34
C ARG A 44 -9.50 -21.44 -11.29
N CYS A 45 -9.41 -21.82 -10.03
CA CYS A 45 -9.53 -20.91 -8.90
C CYS A 45 -8.61 -21.34 -7.76
N GLU A 46 -8.24 -20.38 -6.91
CA GLU A 46 -7.43 -20.60 -5.71
C GLU A 46 -8.02 -19.78 -4.56
N SER A 47 -7.79 -20.22 -3.32
CA SER A 47 -8.26 -19.49 -2.13
C SER A 47 -7.44 -18.23 -1.91
N ALA A 48 -8.09 -17.08 -1.95
CA ALA A 48 -7.50 -15.80 -1.60
C ALA A 48 -7.57 -15.60 -0.08
N ARG A 49 -6.49 -15.93 0.63
CA ARG A 49 -6.37 -15.73 2.08
C ARG A 49 -5.48 -14.54 2.40
N GLY A 50 -5.82 -13.85 3.46
CA GLY A 50 -5.03 -12.70 3.87
C GLY A 50 -5.62 -11.96 5.05
N THR A 51 -5.20 -10.71 5.20
CA THR A 51 -5.74 -9.79 6.21
C THR A 51 -5.75 -8.37 5.67
N SER A 52 -6.68 -7.57 6.18
CA SER A 52 -6.76 -6.14 5.87
C SER A 52 -6.75 -5.34 7.17
N ARG A 53 -5.84 -4.37 7.28
CA ARG A 53 -5.76 -3.46 8.42
C ARG A 53 -6.00 -2.02 7.97
N ALA A 54 -6.60 -1.22 8.84
CA ALA A 54 -6.71 0.23 8.67
C ALA A 54 -5.66 0.92 9.55
N ILE A 55 -5.06 1.99 9.05
CA ILE A 55 -4.07 2.82 9.76
C ILE A 55 -4.61 4.24 9.82
N CYS A 56 -5.08 4.68 10.99
CA CYS A 56 -5.34 6.10 11.24
C CYS A 56 -4.00 6.82 11.37
N PHE A 57 -3.77 7.85 10.58
CA PHE A 57 -2.49 8.57 10.54
C PHE A 57 -2.32 9.51 11.73
N SER A 58 -3.41 10.03 12.26
CA SER A 58 -3.43 11.02 13.33
C SER A 58 -4.76 10.92 14.09
N PRO A 59 -4.80 11.33 15.36
CA PRO A 59 -6.06 11.55 16.07
C PRO A 59 -6.87 12.73 15.51
N ASP A 60 -6.20 13.69 14.84
CA ASP A 60 -6.82 14.86 14.25
C ASP A 60 -7.55 14.52 12.95
N HIS A 61 -8.88 14.63 12.97
CA HIS A 61 -9.75 14.33 11.84
C HIS A 61 -9.58 15.29 10.66
N SER A 62 -9.03 16.47 10.89
CA SER A 62 -8.96 17.54 9.88
C SER A 62 -7.66 17.53 9.06
N LYS A 63 -6.64 16.78 9.46
CA LYS A 63 -5.29 16.82 8.85
C LYS A 63 -5.04 15.62 7.94
N THR A 64 -4.75 15.90 6.69
CA THR A 64 -4.25 14.92 5.72
C THR A 64 -2.72 14.78 5.81
N LEU A 65 -2.13 13.73 5.21
CA LEU A 65 -0.68 13.49 5.25
C LEU A 65 0.17 14.75 4.97
N PRO A 66 -0.07 15.53 3.90
CA PRO A 66 0.74 16.74 3.63
C PRO A 66 0.66 17.84 4.69
N GLN A 67 -0.32 17.77 5.59
CA GLN A 67 -0.55 18.77 6.65
C GLN A 67 0.00 18.33 8.02
N LEU A 68 0.50 17.10 8.11
CA LEU A 68 1.15 16.60 9.32
C LEU A 68 2.53 17.24 9.49
N SER A 69 2.99 17.34 10.73
CA SER A 69 4.38 17.70 11.01
C SER A 69 5.32 16.60 10.54
N VAL A 70 6.60 16.93 10.29
CA VAL A 70 7.62 15.95 9.90
C VAL A 70 7.69 14.80 10.92
N THR A 71 7.69 15.10 12.21
CA THR A 71 7.70 14.08 13.28
C THR A 71 6.48 13.14 13.18
N ALA A 72 5.29 13.69 12.92
CA ALA A 72 4.10 12.85 12.76
C ALA A 72 4.15 12.01 11.47
N LEU A 73 4.75 12.51 10.39
CA LEU A 73 4.99 11.74 9.17
C LEU A 73 6.01 10.61 9.41
N GLU A 74 7.06 10.87 10.18
CA GLU A 74 8.02 9.83 10.59
C GLU A 74 7.35 8.69 11.36
N GLU A 75 6.41 9.01 12.26
CA GLU A 75 5.59 7.98 12.96
C GLU A 75 4.71 7.18 11.99
N VAL A 76 4.12 7.82 10.99
CA VAL A 76 3.35 7.12 9.95
C VAL A 76 4.25 6.16 9.16
N VAL A 77 5.41 6.63 8.69
CA VAL A 77 6.38 5.81 7.96
C VAL A 77 6.86 4.63 8.81
N LYS A 78 7.16 4.86 10.08
CA LYS A 78 7.53 3.81 11.03
C LYS A 78 6.41 2.78 11.18
N THR A 79 5.16 3.22 11.29
CA THR A 79 4.01 2.33 11.34
C THR A 79 3.90 1.48 10.07
N TRP A 80 4.11 2.06 8.88
CA TRP A 80 4.13 1.30 7.62
C TRP A 80 5.23 0.22 7.62
N GLN A 81 6.43 0.56 8.06
CA GLN A 81 7.55 -0.39 8.19
C GLN A 81 7.22 -1.54 9.15
N GLU A 82 6.68 -1.21 10.32
CA GLU A 82 6.29 -2.20 11.33
C GLU A 82 5.20 -3.15 10.82
N GLN A 83 4.17 -2.61 10.16
CA GLN A 83 3.10 -3.43 9.58
C GLN A 83 3.60 -4.31 8.44
N THR A 84 4.46 -3.79 7.59
CA THR A 84 5.07 -4.56 6.49
C THR A 84 5.95 -5.68 7.03
N ALA A 85 6.80 -5.39 8.03
CA ALA A 85 7.67 -6.37 8.64
C ALA A 85 6.91 -7.45 9.44
N ASP A 86 5.81 -7.07 10.10
CA ASP A 86 4.97 -8.02 10.85
C ASP A 86 4.23 -8.96 9.90
N LEU A 87 3.50 -8.43 8.95
CA LEU A 87 2.69 -9.21 8.02
C LEU A 87 3.53 -10.00 7.02
N GLY A 88 4.68 -9.48 6.62
CA GLY A 88 5.64 -10.15 5.74
C GLY A 88 6.27 -11.43 6.31
N LYS A 89 6.13 -11.69 7.62
CA LYS A 89 6.50 -12.99 8.22
C LYS A 89 5.57 -14.12 7.78
N THR A 90 4.35 -13.80 7.41
CA THR A 90 3.29 -14.77 7.11
C THR A 90 2.86 -14.73 5.64
N TYR A 91 2.82 -13.54 5.06
CA TYR A 91 2.29 -13.31 3.72
C TYR A 91 3.40 -12.93 2.74
N PRO A 92 3.44 -13.52 1.54
CA PRO A 92 4.42 -13.17 0.50
C PRO A 92 4.20 -11.78 -0.09
N TRP A 93 3.01 -11.21 0.06
CA TRP A 93 2.69 -9.86 -0.40
C TRP A 93 2.04 -9.01 0.69
N VAL A 94 2.56 -7.80 0.86
CA VAL A 94 2.03 -6.77 1.78
C VAL A 94 1.97 -5.44 1.03
N GLN A 95 0.78 -4.88 0.90
CA GLN A 95 0.56 -3.60 0.23
C GLN A 95 0.05 -2.56 1.21
N VAL A 96 0.79 -1.48 1.37
CA VAL A 96 0.35 -0.27 2.07
C VAL A 96 -0.14 0.74 1.06
N PHE A 97 -1.31 1.34 1.28
CA PHE A 97 -1.90 2.32 0.38
C PHE A 97 -2.88 3.26 1.08
N GLU A 98 -3.19 4.38 0.42
CA GLU A 98 -4.25 5.30 0.82
C GLU A 98 -5.20 5.53 -0.37
N ASN A 99 -6.50 5.47 -0.13
CA ASN A 99 -7.54 6.00 -1.03
C ASN A 99 -8.01 7.33 -0.46
N LYS A 100 -7.46 8.43 -0.95
CA LYS A 100 -7.76 9.76 -0.44
C LYS A 100 -8.95 10.38 -1.15
N GLY A 101 -9.99 10.69 -0.36
CA GLY A 101 -11.17 11.39 -0.84
C GLY A 101 -12.25 10.48 -1.46
N ALA A 102 -13.48 10.98 -1.49
CA ALA A 102 -14.65 10.23 -1.95
C ALA A 102 -14.53 9.76 -3.42
N ALA A 103 -13.89 10.56 -4.28
CA ALA A 103 -13.67 10.21 -5.69
C ALA A 103 -12.78 8.96 -5.87
N MET A 104 -11.94 8.66 -4.88
CA MET A 104 -11.08 7.46 -4.85
C MET A 104 -11.71 6.30 -4.07
N GLY A 105 -12.99 6.38 -3.71
CA GLY A 105 -13.69 5.34 -2.98
C GLY A 105 -13.45 5.35 -1.45
N CYS A 106 -12.90 6.44 -0.91
CA CYS A 106 -12.75 6.58 0.54
C CYS A 106 -14.11 6.73 1.21
N SER A 107 -14.51 5.74 2.01
CA SER A 107 -15.80 5.72 2.69
C SER A 107 -15.83 6.48 4.02
N ASN A 108 -14.65 6.76 4.61
CA ASN A 108 -14.51 7.46 5.89
C ASN A 108 -13.62 8.69 5.72
N PRO A 109 -14.11 9.90 6.03
CA PRO A 109 -13.34 11.13 5.85
C PRO A 109 -12.17 11.30 6.84
N HIS A 110 -12.10 10.49 7.90
CA HIS A 110 -10.91 10.52 8.78
C HIS A 110 -9.68 10.03 8.00
N PRO A 111 -8.58 10.82 7.96
CA PRO A 111 -7.39 10.46 7.19
C PRO A 111 -6.79 9.13 7.64
N HIS A 112 -6.79 8.16 6.75
CA HIS A 112 -6.33 6.80 7.01
C HIS A 112 -5.77 6.13 5.77
N GLY A 113 -4.82 5.25 5.98
CA GLY A 113 -4.35 4.27 5.00
C GLY A 113 -4.86 2.88 5.32
N GLN A 114 -4.50 1.95 4.47
CA GLN A 114 -4.80 0.53 4.62
C GLN A 114 -3.53 -0.29 4.39
N VAL A 115 -3.53 -1.49 4.97
CA VAL A 115 -2.55 -2.53 4.67
C VAL A 115 -3.32 -3.78 4.29
N TRP A 116 -3.05 -4.30 3.11
CA TRP A 116 -3.52 -5.61 2.67
C TRP A 116 -2.34 -6.56 2.58
N ALA A 117 -2.49 -7.75 3.12
CA ALA A 117 -1.50 -8.81 3.03
C ALA A 117 -2.19 -10.10 2.60
N ASN A 118 -1.62 -10.83 1.66
CA ASN A 118 -2.25 -12.00 1.07
C ASN A 118 -1.24 -13.08 0.66
N ASN A 119 -1.75 -14.29 0.45
CA ASN A 119 -0.98 -15.49 0.15
C ASN A 119 -0.61 -15.65 -1.34
N PHE A 120 -0.84 -14.63 -2.17
CA PHE A 120 -0.52 -14.63 -3.60
C PHE A 120 0.01 -13.26 -4.02
N LEU A 121 0.67 -13.19 -5.18
CA LEU A 121 1.01 -11.91 -5.81
C LEU A 121 -0.17 -11.41 -6.63
N PRO A 122 -0.61 -10.15 -6.47
CA PRO A 122 -1.60 -9.54 -7.36
C PRO A 122 -1.10 -9.49 -8.80
N ASN A 123 -2.00 -9.61 -9.77
CA ASN A 123 -1.66 -9.71 -11.20
C ASN A 123 -0.76 -8.58 -11.71
N GLU A 124 -1.00 -7.34 -11.30
CA GLU A 124 -0.16 -6.20 -11.72
C GLU A 124 1.25 -6.31 -11.12
N VAL A 125 1.36 -6.71 -9.87
CA VAL A 125 2.66 -6.91 -9.19
C VAL A 125 3.45 -8.03 -9.84
N GLU A 126 2.81 -9.17 -10.14
CA GLU A 126 3.44 -10.29 -10.84
C GLU A 126 3.93 -9.86 -12.24
N ARG A 127 3.14 -9.07 -12.94
CA ARG A 127 3.51 -8.52 -14.25
C ARG A 127 4.71 -7.59 -14.14
N GLU A 128 4.71 -6.68 -13.16
CA GLU A 128 5.82 -5.76 -12.91
C GLU A 128 7.11 -6.52 -12.57
N ASP A 129 7.04 -7.47 -11.65
CA ASP A 129 8.19 -8.30 -11.25
C ASP A 129 8.78 -9.04 -12.45
N ARG A 130 7.93 -9.72 -13.23
CA ARG A 130 8.33 -10.44 -14.43
C ARG A 130 9.00 -9.54 -15.48
N LEU A 131 8.45 -8.34 -15.71
CA LEU A 131 9.01 -7.41 -16.71
C LEU A 131 10.32 -6.76 -16.22
N GLN A 132 10.42 -6.42 -14.95
CA GLN A 132 11.67 -5.91 -14.37
C GLN A 132 12.77 -6.99 -14.38
N LYS A 133 12.39 -8.24 -14.07
CA LYS A 133 13.33 -9.36 -14.16
C LYS A 133 13.80 -9.60 -15.60
N ALA A 134 12.91 -9.58 -16.59
CA ALA A 134 13.28 -9.73 -17.99
C ALA A 134 14.23 -8.61 -18.44
N TYR A 135 13.98 -7.38 -18.04
CA TYR A 135 14.88 -6.26 -18.31
C TYR A 135 16.27 -6.48 -17.70
N TYR A 136 16.33 -6.94 -16.45
CA TYR A 136 17.60 -7.24 -15.79
C TYR A 136 18.35 -8.37 -16.47
N ASP A 137 17.68 -9.44 -16.86
CA ASP A 137 18.30 -10.58 -17.56
C ASP A 137 18.93 -10.14 -18.90
N GLU A 138 18.31 -9.18 -19.61
CA GLU A 138 18.79 -8.65 -20.89
C GLU A 138 19.91 -7.60 -20.73
N ASN A 139 19.73 -6.66 -19.79
CA ASN A 139 20.57 -5.45 -19.68
C ASN A 139 21.62 -5.53 -18.56
N GLN A 140 21.54 -6.50 -17.67
CA GLN A 140 22.36 -6.64 -16.45
C GLN A 140 22.31 -5.38 -15.55
N SER A 141 21.20 -4.66 -15.61
CA SER A 141 20.93 -3.44 -14.85
C SER A 141 19.45 -3.43 -14.42
N ALA A 142 19.15 -2.80 -13.28
CA ALA A 142 17.78 -2.67 -12.80
C ALA A 142 17.02 -1.59 -13.60
N LEU A 143 15.83 -1.94 -14.14
CA LEU A 143 15.01 -1.07 -14.97
C LEU A 143 14.78 0.30 -14.34
N LEU A 144 14.35 0.35 -13.08
CA LEU A 144 14.07 1.61 -12.39
C LEU A 144 15.33 2.43 -12.12
N ALA A 145 16.48 1.80 -11.89
CA ALA A 145 17.74 2.52 -11.73
C ALA A 145 18.17 3.20 -13.04
N ASP A 146 18.06 2.50 -14.17
CA ASP A 146 18.34 3.07 -15.47
C ASP A 146 17.34 4.18 -15.83
N TYR A 147 16.09 4.03 -15.45
CA TYR A 147 15.07 5.06 -15.64
C TYR A 147 15.39 6.33 -14.83
N VAL A 148 15.74 6.18 -13.55
CA VAL A 148 16.14 7.30 -12.68
C VAL A 148 17.31 8.08 -13.31
N GLN A 149 18.34 7.40 -13.84
CA GLN A 149 19.47 8.08 -14.50
C GLN A 149 19.01 8.92 -15.69
N ARG A 150 18.06 8.42 -16.48
CA ARG A 150 17.50 9.18 -17.62
C ARG A 150 16.71 10.40 -17.17
N GLU A 151 15.89 10.26 -16.13
CA GLU A 151 15.10 11.38 -15.59
C GLU A 151 16.00 12.46 -14.96
N MET A 152 17.05 12.06 -14.24
CA MET A 152 18.03 13.01 -13.70
C MET A 152 18.77 13.76 -14.81
N ALA A 153 19.13 13.09 -15.92
CA ALA A 153 19.80 13.72 -17.04
C ALA A 153 18.91 14.69 -17.83
N ASP A 154 17.62 14.38 -17.96
CA ASP A 154 16.64 15.24 -18.65
C ASP A 154 16.14 16.39 -17.75
N GLY A 155 15.83 16.11 -16.49
CA GLY A 155 15.37 17.09 -15.50
C GLY A 155 13.98 17.69 -15.71
N SER A 156 13.40 17.55 -16.91
CA SER A 156 12.15 18.22 -17.30
C SER A 156 10.92 17.74 -16.52
N ARG A 157 10.96 16.54 -15.98
CA ARG A 157 9.87 15.90 -15.22
C ARG A 157 10.16 15.79 -13.72
N THR A 158 11.28 16.34 -13.26
CA THR A 158 11.67 16.32 -11.86
C THR A 158 10.80 17.26 -11.03
N VAL A 159 10.20 16.74 -9.97
CA VAL A 159 9.42 17.50 -8.99
C VAL A 159 10.26 17.82 -7.76
N VAL A 160 10.97 16.83 -7.23
CA VAL A 160 11.87 16.96 -6.08
C VAL A 160 13.07 16.05 -6.28
N GLU A 161 14.26 16.59 -6.02
CA GLU A 161 15.51 15.85 -5.97
C GLU A 161 16.20 16.11 -4.64
N THR A 162 16.68 15.04 -4.01
CA THR A 162 17.47 15.08 -2.77
C THR A 162 18.66 14.14 -2.93
N GLU A 163 19.53 14.06 -1.91
CA GLU A 163 20.67 13.12 -1.90
C GLU A 163 20.25 11.66 -2.14
N HIS A 164 19.05 11.25 -1.66
CA HIS A 164 18.63 9.85 -1.66
C HIS A 164 17.33 9.59 -2.44
N TRP A 165 16.60 10.63 -2.86
CA TRP A 165 15.28 10.50 -3.46
C TRP A 165 15.12 11.38 -4.70
N LEU A 166 14.50 10.81 -5.70
CA LEU A 166 14.04 11.53 -6.88
C LEU A 166 12.52 11.32 -7.03
N ALA A 167 11.75 12.41 -7.01
CA ALA A 167 10.34 12.40 -7.35
C ALA A 167 10.14 13.00 -8.74
N VAL A 168 9.49 12.26 -9.62
CA VAL A 168 9.24 12.69 -11.00
C VAL A 168 7.78 12.46 -11.38
N VAL A 169 7.27 13.22 -12.35
CA VAL A 169 6.09 12.81 -13.12
C VAL A 169 6.60 11.89 -14.22
N PRO A 170 6.33 10.59 -14.20
CA PRO A 170 6.96 9.64 -15.11
C PRO A 170 6.56 9.92 -16.57
N TYR A 171 7.44 9.61 -17.51
CA TYR A 171 7.22 9.83 -18.95
C TYR A 171 5.90 9.25 -19.46
N TRP A 172 5.48 8.11 -18.94
CA TRP A 172 4.23 7.42 -19.29
C TRP A 172 3.15 7.55 -18.22
N ALA A 173 3.13 8.65 -17.48
CA ALA A 173 2.13 8.90 -16.45
C ALA A 173 0.71 8.75 -17.01
N ALA A 174 -0.12 7.92 -16.36
CA ALA A 174 -1.52 7.77 -16.72
C ALA A 174 -2.37 9.00 -16.34
N TRP A 175 -1.88 9.81 -15.43
CA TRP A 175 -2.48 11.04 -14.95
C TRP A 175 -1.53 12.21 -15.22
N PRO A 176 -2.05 13.43 -15.41
CA PRO A 176 -1.22 14.56 -15.80
C PRO A 176 -0.29 15.11 -14.71
N PHE A 177 -0.33 14.52 -13.52
CA PHE A 177 0.49 14.91 -12.37
C PHE A 177 0.67 13.74 -11.40
#